data_ff179c22e5e3648a5ee48832a841c20e
#
_entry.id   ff179c22e5e3648a5ee48832a841c20e
#
_cell.length_a   1.000
_cell.length_b   1.000
_cell.length_c   1.000
_cell.angle_alpha   90.00
_cell.angle_beta   90.00
_cell.angle_gamma   90.00
#
_symmetry.space_group_name_H-M   'P 1'
#
loop_
_entity.id
_entity.type
_entity.pdbx_description
1 polymer ?
#
loop_
_entity_poly.entity_id
_entity_poly.type
_entity_poly.pdbx_seq_one_letter_code
_entity_poly.pdbx_strand_id
1 'polypeptide(L)'
;MCKIFQYIMLAVVTIVMASCTSDIEETTAATGKSNVQLIVGEFPAFGDSQTRAIGTPDEGKTSWAEGDELLLEIDNTSYGKQYATFRYNGKSWELTSGELVYREGDPAYIPHVYYAPNYKWEAGELVLKEGKVAGTDEYIEGTAQITPNGQSITVNFSGATRNYSRLRIATMPNMPITVDIDRYTPAGSSDMKWDQNYALTSDEKGNAYLYGTFENNSEVTVKYREAALTTHTFSQATESAKSYALDATVVSLTDEGITYDQIVEDVKKELYAGKTYINLILAPDVDEETLEAINIGLKDARSWTINLTLIGCKKIPSGGFMYWDMLKSIVLPDVTEIGENAFSDCPGLQKVVLGNLTKVYGKGRENGIFDGCETRFIDLVLSKDQKVMNDGEAEGRYCWTADIITDYDLSDEHVSKKFLGYEFKSITCRYKFE
;
A
#
# COMPACT_ATOMS: atom_id res chain seq x y z
N MET A 1 -60.22 -4.53 -17.11
CA MET A 1 -58.78 -4.68 -17.08
C MET A 1 -58.16 -4.36 -15.71
N CYS A 2 -58.84 -4.67 -14.60
CA CYS A 2 -58.36 -4.30 -13.26
C CYS A 2 -58.30 -5.46 -12.26
N LYS A 3 -58.45 -6.71 -12.68
CA LYS A 3 -58.40 -7.88 -11.82
C LYS A 3 -57.23 -8.82 -12.06
N ILE A 4 -56.43 -8.59 -13.10
CA ILE A 4 -55.23 -9.40 -13.43
C ILE A 4 -53.99 -8.85 -12.72
N PHE A 5 -53.97 -7.56 -12.39
CA PHE A 5 -52.81 -6.93 -11.71
C PHE A 5 -52.72 -7.27 -10.19
N GLN A 6 -53.81 -7.70 -9.57
CA GLN A 6 -53.78 -8.06 -8.13
C GLN A 6 -53.24 -9.46 -7.84
N TYR A 7 -53.25 -10.37 -8.82
CA TYR A 7 -52.72 -11.71 -8.66
C TYR A 7 -51.22 -11.83 -8.98
N ILE A 8 -50.67 -10.87 -9.71
CA ILE A 8 -49.22 -10.83 -10.01
C ILE A 8 -48.43 -10.23 -8.84
N MET A 9 -49.03 -9.32 -8.06
CA MET A 9 -48.40 -8.77 -6.84
C MET A 9 -48.41 -9.74 -5.67
N LEU A 10 -49.31 -10.69 -5.60
CA LEU A 10 -49.37 -11.68 -4.52
C LEU A 10 -48.44 -12.89 -4.74
N ALA A 11 -48.02 -13.12 -6.00
CA ALA A 11 -47.11 -14.21 -6.33
C ALA A 11 -45.60 -13.82 -6.18
N VAL A 12 -45.31 -12.51 -6.15
CA VAL A 12 -43.93 -12.02 -5.97
C VAL A 12 -43.56 -11.89 -4.49
N VAL A 13 -44.53 -11.77 -3.59
CA VAL A 13 -44.26 -11.66 -2.13
C VAL A 13 -44.07 -13.03 -1.47
N THR A 14 -44.46 -14.13 -2.11
CA THR A 14 -44.31 -15.49 -1.56
C THR A 14 -43.04 -16.21 -2.01
N ILE A 15 -42.21 -15.60 -2.87
CA ILE A 15 -40.91 -16.21 -3.32
C ILE A 15 -39.69 -15.65 -2.54
N VAL A 16 -39.86 -14.61 -1.74
CA VAL A 16 -38.76 -14.00 -0.98
C VAL A 16 -38.59 -14.57 0.46
N MET A 17 -39.40 -15.52 0.86
CA MET A 17 -39.36 -16.11 2.20
C MET A 17 -38.96 -17.60 2.23
N ALA A 18 -38.32 -18.10 1.19
CA ALA A 18 -37.85 -19.48 1.14
C ALA A 18 -36.43 -19.58 0.58
N SER A 19 -35.50 -18.80 1.14
CA SER A 19 -34.08 -19.01 0.86
C SER A 19 -33.24 -18.48 2.02
N CYS A 20 -33.51 -18.97 3.21
CA CYS A 20 -32.60 -18.93 4.36
C CYS A 20 -32.70 -20.28 5.07
N THR A 21 -32.48 -21.36 4.35
CA THR A 21 -31.87 -22.54 4.92
C THR A 21 -30.47 -22.55 4.41
N SER A 22 -29.56 -21.91 5.17
CA SER A 22 -28.15 -22.25 5.07
C SER A 22 -28.08 -23.76 5.23
N ASP A 23 -27.68 -24.45 4.17
CA ASP A 23 -27.20 -25.81 4.29
C ASP A 23 -26.00 -25.76 5.23
N ILE A 24 -26.26 -26.03 6.51
CA ILE A 24 -25.22 -26.30 7.49
C ILE A 24 -24.69 -27.67 7.08
N GLU A 25 -23.64 -27.69 6.27
CA GLU A 25 -22.90 -28.93 6.02
C GLU A 25 -22.32 -29.39 7.36
N GLU A 26 -22.87 -30.47 7.91
CA GLU A 26 -22.26 -31.20 9.02
C GLU A 26 -20.89 -31.70 8.56
N THR A 27 -19.84 -31.06 9.02
CA THR A 27 -18.47 -31.52 8.76
C THR A 27 -18.19 -32.73 9.64
N THR A 28 -17.92 -33.84 9.01
CA THR A 28 -17.48 -35.08 9.69
C THR A 28 -16.17 -34.84 10.43
N ALA A 29 -16.08 -35.37 11.66
CA ALA A 29 -14.89 -35.28 12.50
C ALA A 29 -13.63 -35.71 11.75
N ALA A 30 -12.58 -34.91 11.86
CA ALA A 30 -11.26 -35.24 11.36
C ALA A 30 -10.77 -36.58 12.01
N THR A 31 -10.18 -37.43 11.22
CA THR A 31 -9.54 -38.66 11.67
C THR A 31 -8.24 -38.38 12.40
N GLY A 32 -8.31 -37.83 13.59
CA GLY A 32 -7.18 -37.44 14.41
C GLY A 32 -7.56 -37.45 15.88
N LYS A 33 -6.73 -36.93 16.75
CA LYS A 33 -6.93 -36.86 18.19
C LYS A 33 -7.94 -35.76 18.58
N SER A 34 -9.10 -35.71 17.94
CA SER A 34 -10.14 -34.72 18.22
C SER A 34 -11.51 -35.36 18.13
N ASN A 35 -12.35 -35.08 19.13
CA ASN A 35 -13.79 -35.31 19.09
C ASN A 35 -14.57 -33.98 19.07
N VAL A 36 -13.98 -32.96 18.48
CA VAL A 36 -14.54 -31.62 18.28
C VAL A 36 -14.94 -31.45 16.82
N GLN A 37 -16.20 -31.10 16.59
CA GLN A 37 -16.70 -30.71 15.26
C GLN A 37 -16.74 -29.17 15.19
N LEU A 38 -16.23 -28.60 14.11
CA LEU A 38 -16.22 -27.16 13.89
C LEU A 38 -17.26 -26.77 12.82
N ILE A 39 -18.24 -25.96 13.22
CA ILE A 39 -19.18 -25.32 12.30
C ILE A 39 -18.78 -23.86 12.18
N VAL A 40 -18.58 -23.40 10.96
CA VAL A 40 -18.14 -22.03 10.66
C VAL A 40 -19.19 -21.35 9.82
N GLY A 41 -19.65 -20.20 10.30
CA GLY A 41 -20.58 -19.32 9.58
C GLY A 41 -19.92 -18.65 8.36
N GLU A 42 -20.65 -17.75 7.72
CA GLU A 42 -20.12 -16.96 6.61
C GLU A 42 -18.89 -16.14 7.03
N PHE A 43 -18.02 -15.87 6.05
CA PHE A 43 -16.88 -15.00 6.28
C PHE A 43 -17.37 -13.59 6.60
N PRO A 44 -16.89 -12.96 7.69
CA PRO A 44 -17.34 -11.62 8.05
C PRO A 44 -16.65 -10.58 7.14
N ALA A 45 -17.29 -10.25 6.02
CA ALA A 45 -16.80 -9.21 5.13
C ALA A 45 -16.71 -7.84 5.83
N PHE A 46 -15.85 -6.93 5.35
CA PHE A 46 -15.93 -5.54 5.77
C PHE A 46 -17.28 -4.98 5.29
N GLY A 47 -18.01 -4.34 6.22
CA GLY A 47 -19.24 -3.63 5.88
C GLY A 47 -18.97 -2.51 4.88
N ASP A 48 -20.05 -2.04 4.22
CA ASP A 48 -20.02 -1.05 3.14
C ASP A 48 -18.87 -0.07 3.23
N SER A 49 -17.92 -0.23 2.32
CA SER A 49 -16.85 0.73 2.15
C SER A 49 -17.43 2.01 1.56
N GLN A 50 -17.93 2.91 2.39
CA GLN A 50 -18.14 4.30 1.97
C GLN A 50 -16.78 4.97 1.73
N THR A 51 -15.91 4.31 0.98
CA THR A 51 -14.67 4.90 0.52
C THR A 51 -15.01 5.86 -0.60
N ARG A 52 -15.05 7.14 -0.24
CA ARG A 52 -15.06 8.19 -1.24
C ARG A 52 -13.79 8.06 -2.08
N ALA A 53 -14.02 7.76 -3.35
CA ALA A 53 -13.18 8.13 -4.45
C ALA A 53 -11.85 7.41 -4.70
N ILE A 54 -11.81 6.08 -4.81
CA ILE A 54 -10.82 5.47 -5.71
C ILE A 54 -11.41 4.19 -6.30
N GLY A 55 -11.79 4.24 -7.57
CA GLY A 55 -12.16 3.07 -8.35
C GLY A 55 -13.39 2.31 -7.84
N THR A 56 -13.64 1.13 -8.37
CA THR A 56 -14.66 0.20 -7.90
C THR A 56 -14.44 -0.16 -6.43
N PRO A 57 -15.50 -0.21 -5.62
CA PRO A 57 -15.42 -0.71 -4.26
C PRO A 57 -14.73 -2.08 -4.25
N ASP A 58 -13.64 -2.19 -3.54
CA ASP A 58 -13.03 -3.47 -3.28
C ASP A 58 -13.57 -3.99 -1.94
N GLU A 59 -14.39 -5.01 -2.01
CA GLU A 59 -14.98 -5.64 -0.83
C GLU A 59 -13.94 -6.44 -0.03
N GLY A 60 -12.75 -6.67 -0.63
CA GLY A 60 -11.73 -7.53 -0.05
C GLY A 60 -12.18 -8.99 -0.06
N LYS A 61 -11.76 -9.74 0.95
CA LYS A 61 -12.17 -11.12 1.13
C LYS A 61 -13.62 -11.17 1.63
N THR A 62 -14.48 -11.91 0.93
CA THR A 62 -15.92 -12.02 1.22
C THR A 62 -16.35 -13.46 1.53
N SER A 63 -15.49 -14.44 1.34
CA SER A 63 -15.78 -15.85 1.59
C SER A 63 -14.53 -16.60 2.06
N TRP A 64 -14.77 -17.73 2.72
CA TRP A 64 -13.70 -18.67 3.06
C TRP A 64 -13.09 -19.25 1.78
N ALA A 65 -11.78 -19.39 1.77
CA ALA A 65 -11.02 -19.98 0.67
C ALA A 65 -10.24 -21.20 1.15
N GLU A 66 -10.00 -22.14 0.24
CA GLU A 66 -9.13 -23.28 0.55
C GLU A 66 -7.77 -22.81 1.07
N GLY A 67 -7.34 -23.41 2.19
CA GLY A 67 -6.11 -23.01 2.87
C GLY A 67 -6.30 -22.04 4.02
N ASP A 68 -7.48 -21.43 4.21
CA ASP A 68 -7.77 -20.60 5.38
C ASP A 68 -7.63 -21.40 6.68
N GLU A 69 -7.12 -20.74 7.71
CA GLU A 69 -6.89 -21.35 9.02
C GLU A 69 -7.68 -20.62 10.12
N LEU A 70 -8.29 -21.41 11.00
CA LEU A 70 -8.85 -20.94 12.26
C LEU A 70 -8.04 -21.47 13.42
N LEU A 71 -7.71 -20.58 14.33
CA LEU A 71 -6.94 -20.86 15.54
C LEU A 71 -7.90 -20.91 16.72
N LEU A 72 -8.00 -22.07 17.37
CA LEU A 72 -8.99 -22.35 18.40
C LEU A 72 -8.31 -22.61 19.72
N GLU A 73 -8.79 -21.98 20.79
CA GLU A 73 -8.50 -22.32 22.19
C GLU A 73 -9.76 -22.89 22.82
N ILE A 74 -9.65 -24.06 23.45
CA ILE A 74 -10.70 -24.64 24.30
C ILE A 74 -10.12 -24.83 25.70
N ASP A 75 -10.88 -24.41 26.71
CA ASP A 75 -10.58 -24.70 28.08
C ASP A 75 -11.67 -25.63 28.65
N ASN A 76 -11.27 -26.77 29.19
CA ASN A 76 -12.19 -27.69 29.81
C ASN A 76 -11.65 -28.25 31.16
N THR A 77 -12.54 -28.74 31.98
CA THR A 77 -12.18 -29.15 33.33
C THR A 77 -11.24 -30.35 33.41
N SER A 78 -11.34 -31.27 32.43
CA SER A 78 -10.56 -32.53 32.46
C SER A 78 -9.21 -32.39 31.83
N TYR A 79 -9.08 -31.55 30.78
CA TYR A 79 -7.87 -31.45 29.97
C TYR A 79 -7.19 -30.08 30.04
N GLY A 80 -7.86 -29.09 30.71
CA GLY A 80 -7.37 -27.73 30.74
C GLY A 80 -7.43 -27.05 29.36
N LYS A 81 -6.52 -26.12 29.16
CA LYS A 81 -6.40 -25.37 27.89
C LYS A 81 -5.78 -26.22 26.79
N GLN A 82 -6.46 -26.27 25.67
CA GLN A 82 -6.04 -26.98 24.47
C GLN A 82 -6.07 -26.02 23.29
N TYR A 83 -5.11 -26.15 22.40
CA TYR A 83 -4.91 -25.26 21.27
C TYR A 83 -4.85 -26.07 19.97
N ALA A 84 -5.54 -25.61 18.94
CA ALA A 84 -5.59 -26.29 17.67
C ALA A 84 -5.70 -25.32 16.50
N THR A 85 -5.27 -25.80 15.33
CA THR A 85 -5.45 -25.15 14.05
C THR A 85 -6.32 -26.02 13.17
N PHE A 86 -7.39 -25.46 12.66
CA PHE A 86 -8.22 -26.05 11.62
C PHE A 86 -7.93 -25.34 10.30
N ARG A 87 -7.88 -26.11 9.23
CA ARG A 87 -7.70 -25.59 7.86
C ARG A 87 -8.91 -25.95 7.01
N TYR A 88 -9.37 -24.99 6.23
CA TYR A 88 -10.44 -25.20 5.26
C TYR A 88 -9.89 -25.86 4.00
N ASN A 89 -10.46 -27.00 3.58
CA ASN A 89 -10.05 -27.75 2.39
C ASN A 89 -10.91 -27.44 1.16
N GLY A 90 -11.69 -26.37 1.19
CA GLY A 90 -12.67 -25.99 0.17
C GLY A 90 -14.07 -26.58 0.38
N LYS A 91 -14.24 -27.50 1.36
CA LYS A 91 -15.53 -28.14 1.69
C LYS A 91 -15.78 -28.21 3.19
N SER A 92 -14.76 -28.55 3.96
CA SER A 92 -14.85 -28.75 5.40
C SER A 92 -13.62 -28.21 6.11
N TRP A 93 -13.75 -28.02 7.42
CA TRP A 93 -12.66 -27.62 8.31
C TRP A 93 -12.03 -28.86 8.95
N GLU A 94 -10.74 -29.04 8.75
CA GLU A 94 -9.98 -30.20 9.21
C GLU A 94 -8.91 -29.77 10.22
N LEU A 95 -8.77 -30.57 11.29
CA LEU A 95 -7.71 -30.37 12.27
C LEU A 95 -6.35 -30.65 11.61
N THR A 96 -5.48 -29.64 11.57
CA THR A 96 -4.15 -29.75 10.98
C THR A 96 -3.03 -29.72 12.01
N SER A 97 -3.27 -29.12 13.17
CA SER A 97 -2.29 -29.03 14.25
C SER A 97 -2.97 -28.97 15.62
N GLY A 98 -2.28 -29.48 16.62
CA GLY A 98 -2.79 -29.54 17.99
C GLY A 98 -3.65 -30.76 18.29
N GLU A 99 -4.28 -30.75 19.44
CA GLU A 99 -5.17 -31.81 19.92
C GLU A 99 -6.34 -31.17 20.65
N LEU A 100 -7.57 -31.56 20.29
CA LEU A 100 -8.78 -31.10 20.97
C LEU A 100 -9.57 -32.33 21.41
N VAL A 101 -9.64 -32.54 22.71
CA VAL A 101 -10.36 -33.66 23.32
C VAL A 101 -11.41 -33.14 24.26
N TYR A 102 -12.64 -33.63 24.11
CA TYR A 102 -13.75 -33.37 24.99
C TYR A 102 -14.15 -34.68 25.69
N ARG A 103 -14.41 -34.61 26.98
CA ARG A 103 -14.95 -35.71 27.78
C ARG A 103 -16.40 -35.41 28.13
N GLU A 104 -17.25 -36.41 27.96
CA GLU A 104 -18.65 -36.30 28.28
C GLU A 104 -18.92 -35.82 29.74
N GLY A 105 -19.77 -34.81 29.84
CA GLY A 105 -20.13 -34.20 31.12
C GLY A 105 -19.17 -33.14 31.65
N ASP A 106 -18.03 -32.88 30.99
CA ASP A 106 -17.16 -31.80 31.40
C ASP A 106 -17.68 -30.44 30.92
N PRO A 107 -17.68 -29.42 31.78
CA PRO A 107 -17.82 -28.05 31.30
C PRO A 107 -16.69 -27.71 30.37
N ALA A 108 -17.02 -27.18 29.20
CA ALA A 108 -16.06 -26.71 28.22
C ALA A 108 -16.36 -25.28 27.81
N TYR A 109 -15.34 -24.48 27.69
CA TYR A 109 -15.42 -23.08 27.31
C TYR A 109 -14.54 -22.85 26.07
N ILE A 110 -14.93 -21.92 25.23
CA ILE A 110 -14.08 -21.40 24.18
C ILE A 110 -13.79 -19.95 24.48
N PRO A 111 -12.65 -19.67 25.08
CA PRO A 111 -12.27 -18.29 25.30
C PRO A 111 -12.01 -17.57 24.00
N HIS A 112 -11.36 -18.23 23.01
CA HIS A 112 -10.91 -17.56 21.80
C HIS A 112 -10.99 -18.44 20.55
N VAL A 113 -11.46 -17.84 19.45
CA VAL A 113 -11.35 -18.35 18.08
C VAL A 113 -10.88 -17.21 17.19
N TYR A 114 -9.79 -17.44 16.44
CA TYR A 114 -9.21 -16.42 15.59
C TYR A 114 -9.13 -16.86 14.14
N TYR A 115 -9.45 -15.94 13.22
CA TYR A 115 -8.95 -15.94 11.87
C TYR A 115 -7.81 -14.93 11.79
N ALA A 116 -6.57 -15.41 11.83
CA ALA A 116 -5.38 -14.59 11.90
C ALA A 116 -4.25 -15.22 11.05
N PRO A 117 -4.27 -15.04 9.72
CA PRO A 117 -3.37 -15.74 8.79
C PRO A 117 -1.88 -15.59 9.11
N ASN A 118 -1.47 -14.48 9.68
CA ASN A 118 -0.09 -14.20 10.05
C ASN A 118 0.34 -14.85 11.38
N TYR A 119 -0.55 -15.50 12.10
CA TYR A 119 -0.29 -16.02 13.45
C TYR A 119 -0.40 -17.54 13.51
N LYS A 120 0.20 -18.12 14.53
CA LYS A 120 0.12 -19.53 14.91
C LYS A 120 0.11 -19.70 16.42
N TRP A 121 -0.36 -20.88 16.90
CA TRP A 121 -0.16 -21.26 18.28
C TRP A 121 1.27 -21.72 18.52
N GLU A 122 1.91 -21.19 19.57
CA GLU A 122 3.20 -21.66 20.08
C GLU A 122 3.21 -21.54 21.60
N ALA A 123 3.40 -22.67 22.28
CA ALA A 123 3.39 -22.77 23.75
C ALA A 123 2.11 -22.17 24.43
N GLY A 124 0.97 -22.17 23.74
CA GLY A 124 -0.31 -21.63 24.24
C GLY A 124 -0.50 -20.13 24.01
N GLU A 125 0.37 -19.52 23.26
CA GLU A 125 0.30 -18.10 22.89
C GLU A 125 0.17 -17.95 21.37
N LEU A 126 -0.54 -16.89 20.92
CA LEU A 126 -0.57 -16.51 19.53
C LEU A 126 0.68 -15.70 19.20
N VAL A 127 1.52 -16.28 18.34
CA VAL A 127 2.76 -15.64 17.88
C VAL A 127 2.73 -15.45 16.36
N LEU A 128 3.45 -14.45 15.88
CA LEU A 128 3.63 -14.24 14.44
C LEU A 128 4.37 -15.43 13.82
N LYS A 129 3.91 -15.87 12.65
CA LYS A 129 4.64 -16.83 11.82
C LYS A 129 5.95 -16.20 11.34
N GLU A 130 6.96 -17.01 11.09
CA GLU A 130 8.25 -16.53 10.57
C GLU A 130 8.06 -15.70 9.28
N GLY A 131 8.73 -14.55 9.21
CA GLY A 131 8.66 -13.63 8.09
C GLY A 131 7.34 -12.86 7.94
N LYS A 132 6.38 -13.03 8.87
CA LYS A 132 5.13 -12.27 8.88
C LYS A 132 5.22 -11.06 9.79
N VAL A 133 4.43 -10.02 9.45
CA VAL A 133 4.40 -8.75 10.18
C VAL A 133 2.97 -8.47 10.62
N ALA A 134 2.79 -8.00 11.87
CA ALA A 134 1.48 -7.62 12.38
C ALA A 134 0.88 -6.47 11.54
N GLY A 135 -0.42 -6.56 11.25
CA GLY A 135 -1.12 -5.53 10.50
C GLY A 135 -1.01 -5.65 8.98
N THR A 136 -0.34 -6.68 8.44
CA THR A 136 -0.32 -6.93 6.98
C THR A 136 -1.39 -7.92 6.52
N ASP A 137 -2.17 -8.47 7.44
CA ASP A 137 -3.29 -9.36 7.13
C ASP A 137 -4.37 -9.25 8.25
N GLU A 138 -5.50 -9.90 8.04
CA GLU A 138 -6.64 -9.92 8.97
C GLU A 138 -6.24 -10.48 10.34
N TYR A 139 -6.91 -9.97 11.40
CA TYR A 139 -6.87 -10.50 12.74
C TYR A 139 -8.28 -10.44 13.32
N ILE A 140 -9.09 -11.42 12.98
CA ILE A 140 -10.50 -11.48 13.39
C ILE A 140 -10.61 -12.37 14.61
N GLU A 141 -11.13 -11.81 15.70
CA GLU A 141 -11.53 -12.59 16.86
C GLU A 141 -13.04 -12.88 16.75
N GLY A 142 -13.38 -14.15 16.84
CA GLY A 142 -14.76 -14.61 16.79
C GLY A 142 -15.26 -15.09 18.13
N THR A 143 -16.58 -15.06 18.28
CA THR A 143 -17.26 -15.76 19.37
C THR A 143 -17.60 -17.17 18.92
N ALA A 144 -17.60 -18.09 19.86
CA ALA A 144 -17.99 -19.44 19.58
C ALA A 144 -18.92 -19.97 20.67
N GLN A 145 -19.88 -20.76 20.24
CA GLN A 145 -20.78 -21.49 21.13
C GLN A 145 -20.43 -22.98 21.10
N ILE A 146 -20.43 -23.61 22.24
CA ILE A 146 -20.20 -25.04 22.38
C ILE A 146 -21.50 -25.73 22.65
N THR A 147 -21.80 -26.80 21.94
CA THR A 147 -22.90 -27.69 22.18
C THR A 147 -22.34 -29.10 22.44
N PRO A 148 -22.43 -29.61 23.67
CA PRO A 148 -22.07 -30.99 23.97
C PRO A 148 -23.00 -31.99 23.27
N ASN A 149 -22.43 -32.99 22.60
CA ASN A 149 -23.12 -34.05 21.87
C ASN A 149 -22.64 -35.42 22.40
N GLY A 150 -22.86 -35.69 23.68
CA GLY A 150 -22.32 -36.89 24.31
C GLY A 150 -20.80 -36.84 24.39
N GLN A 151 -20.10 -37.70 23.68
CA GLN A 151 -18.61 -37.77 23.69
C GLN A 151 -17.93 -36.75 22.78
N SER A 152 -18.69 -35.84 22.16
CA SER A 152 -18.16 -34.80 21.29
C SER A 152 -18.77 -33.45 21.57
N ILE A 153 -18.17 -32.40 21.05
CA ILE A 153 -18.74 -31.04 21.09
C ILE A 153 -18.76 -30.45 19.68
N THR A 154 -19.75 -29.64 19.43
CA THR A 154 -19.82 -28.78 18.24
C THR A 154 -19.46 -27.36 18.63
N VAL A 155 -18.52 -26.77 17.89
CA VAL A 155 -18.10 -25.40 18.04
C VAL A 155 -18.65 -24.58 16.88
N ASN A 156 -19.52 -23.63 17.19
CA ASN A 156 -20.06 -22.71 16.19
C ASN A 156 -19.30 -21.38 16.27
N PHE A 157 -18.51 -21.10 15.22
CA PHE A 157 -17.81 -19.84 15.05
C PHE A 157 -18.73 -18.82 14.39
N SER A 158 -19.17 -17.83 15.14
CA SER A 158 -20.04 -16.76 14.68
C SER A 158 -19.71 -15.45 15.43
N GLY A 159 -20.27 -14.33 14.97
CA GLY A 159 -20.10 -13.05 15.65
C GLY A 159 -18.65 -12.56 15.66
N ALA A 160 -17.95 -12.78 14.56
CA ALA A 160 -16.59 -12.28 14.38
C ALA A 160 -16.54 -10.75 14.44
N THR A 161 -15.55 -10.22 15.14
CA THR A 161 -15.38 -8.79 15.35
C THR A 161 -14.03 -8.31 14.85
N ARG A 162 -14.01 -7.10 14.29
CA ARG A 162 -12.80 -6.34 13.99
C ARG A 162 -12.78 -5.10 14.86
N ASN A 163 -11.77 -4.99 15.70
CA ASN A 163 -11.49 -3.79 16.49
C ASN A 163 -10.47 -2.87 15.78
N TYR A 164 -10.32 -3.04 14.49
CA TYR A 164 -9.39 -2.31 13.62
C TYR A 164 -10.06 -1.93 12.30
N SER A 165 -9.43 -1.06 11.55
CA SER A 165 -9.80 -0.68 10.18
C SER A 165 -8.92 -1.36 9.14
N ARG A 166 -9.33 -1.32 7.89
CA ARG A 166 -8.53 -1.72 6.73
C ARG A 166 -8.16 -0.48 5.92
N LEU A 167 -6.90 -0.33 5.58
CA LEU A 167 -6.42 0.62 4.57
C LEU A 167 -6.08 -0.14 3.30
N ARG A 168 -6.80 0.14 2.22
CA ARG A 168 -6.48 -0.30 0.87
C ARG A 168 -5.61 0.77 0.19
N ILE A 169 -4.50 0.35 -0.36
CA ILE A 169 -3.59 1.20 -1.14
C ILE A 169 -3.70 0.74 -2.59
N ALA A 170 -4.25 1.60 -3.45
CA ALA A 170 -4.34 1.34 -4.88
C ALA A 170 -3.05 1.80 -5.58
N THR A 171 -2.43 0.92 -6.35
CA THR A 171 -1.21 1.17 -7.10
C THR A 171 -1.21 0.36 -8.40
N MET A 172 -0.05 -0.01 -8.95
CA MET A 172 0.05 -0.93 -10.08
C MET A 172 0.05 -2.39 -9.59
N PRO A 173 -0.38 -3.35 -10.45
CA PRO A 173 -0.25 -4.78 -10.17
C PRO A 173 1.18 -5.20 -9.87
N ASN A 174 1.34 -6.05 -8.84
CA ASN A 174 2.63 -6.64 -8.44
C ASN A 174 3.74 -5.61 -8.13
N MET A 175 3.36 -4.40 -7.76
CA MET A 175 4.30 -3.33 -7.46
C MET A 175 4.80 -3.43 -6.02
N PRO A 176 6.12 -3.51 -5.79
CA PRO A 176 6.68 -3.39 -4.46
C PRO A 176 6.57 -1.93 -3.99
N ILE A 177 6.01 -1.72 -2.81
CA ILE A 177 5.88 -0.41 -2.19
C ILE A 177 6.36 -0.46 -0.74
N THR A 178 6.71 0.69 -0.23
CA THR A 178 6.99 0.90 1.18
C THR A 178 5.96 1.87 1.74
N VAL A 179 5.45 1.60 2.93
CA VAL A 179 4.46 2.45 3.59
C VAL A 179 5.01 2.89 4.94
N ASP A 180 5.28 4.19 5.06
CA ASP A 180 5.67 4.80 6.33
C ASP A 180 4.43 5.30 7.06
N ILE A 181 4.36 5.02 8.35
CA ILE A 181 3.24 5.40 9.21
C ILE A 181 3.79 5.89 10.53
N ASP A 182 3.45 7.11 10.94
CA ASP A 182 3.98 7.69 12.16
C ASP A 182 3.31 7.17 13.44
N ARG A 183 1.99 6.91 13.43
CA ARG A 183 1.20 6.45 14.58
C ARG A 183 0.15 5.42 14.17
N TYR A 184 0.36 4.18 14.57
CA TYR A 184 -0.41 3.06 14.10
C TYR A 184 -0.49 1.93 15.12
N THR A 185 -1.67 1.40 15.33
CA THR A 185 -1.88 0.18 16.12
C THR A 185 -2.20 -0.98 15.17
N PRO A 186 -1.27 -1.90 14.90
CA PRO A 186 -1.51 -3.03 14.00
C PRO A 186 -2.61 -3.94 14.51
N ALA A 187 -3.38 -4.54 13.61
CA ALA A 187 -4.33 -5.60 13.95
C ALA A 187 -3.62 -6.75 14.69
N GLY A 188 -4.22 -7.21 15.78
CA GLY A 188 -3.61 -8.22 16.67
C GLY A 188 -2.58 -7.65 17.67
N SER A 189 -2.48 -6.33 17.79
CA SER A 189 -1.66 -5.66 18.79
C SER A 189 -2.52 -4.72 19.63
N SER A 190 -2.20 -4.61 20.92
CA SER A 190 -2.76 -3.59 21.81
C SER A 190 -1.90 -2.32 21.85
N ASP A 191 -0.67 -2.40 21.31
CA ASP A 191 0.33 -1.36 21.44
C ASP A 191 0.39 -0.50 20.19
N MET A 192 0.18 0.80 20.36
CA MET A 192 0.46 1.78 19.33
C MET A 192 1.97 1.79 19.02
N LYS A 193 2.29 1.79 17.74
CA LYS A 193 3.67 1.86 17.23
C LYS A 193 3.91 3.23 16.61
N TRP A 194 5.14 3.70 16.74
CA TRP A 194 5.64 4.94 16.17
C TRP A 194 6.58 4.64 15.01
N ASP A 195 6.56 5.47 13.98
CA ASP A 195 7.50 5.44 12.85
C ASP A 195 7.67 4.03 12.24
N GLN A 196 6.54 3.41 11.88
CA GLN A 196 6.54 2.09 11.27
C GLN A 196 6.78 2.18 9.76
N ASN A 197 7.52 1.21 9.26
CA ASN A 197 7.80 1.04 7.84
C ASN A 197 7.36 -0.36 7.41
N TYR A 198 6.46 -0.44 6.45
CA TYR A 198 5.92 -1.69 5.91
C TYR A 198 6.38 -1.88 4.47
N ALA A 199 7.10 -2.96 4.19
CA ALA A 199 7.35 -3.41 2.82
C ALA A 199 6.18 -4.29 2.37
N LEU A 200 5.46 -3.85 1.33
CA LEU A 200 4.31 -4.54 0.76
C LEU A 200 4.51 -4.76 -0.73
N THR A 201 3.79 -5.76 -1.26
CA THR A 201 3.65 -5.92 -2.72
C THR A 201 2.16 -5.93 -3.02
N SER A 202 1.72 -5.12 -3.98
CA SER A 202 0.34 -5.12 -4.42
C SER A 202 -0.02 -6.44 -5.10
N ASP A 203 -1.29 -6.79 -5.05
CA ASP A 203 -1.86 -7.97 -5.72
C ASP A 203 -1.94 -7.78 -7.25
N GLU A 204 -2.46 -8.78 -7.96
CA GLU A 204 -2.66 -8.75 -9.41
C GLU A 204 -3.65 -7.68 -9.87
N LYS A 205 -4.44 -7.10 -8.94
CA LYS A 205 -5.37 -5.99 -9.20
C LYS A 205 -4.78 -4.64 -8.85
N GLY A 206 -3.55 -4.59 -8.33
CA GLY A 206 -2.88 -3.37 -7.91
C GLY A 206 -3.26 -2.91 -6.51
N ASN A 207 -3.77 -3.77 -5.64
CA ASN A 207 -4.10 -3.40 -4.27
C ASN A 207 -3.09 -3.97 -3.27
N ALA A 208 -2.71 -3.17 -2.30
CA ALA A 208 -2.02 -3.61 -1.09
C ALA A 208 -2.83 -3.20 0.14
N TYR A 209 -2.70 -3.94 1.24
CA TYR A 209 -3.55 -3.75 2.41
C TYR A 209 -2.75 -3.64 3.69
N LEU A 210 -3.25 -2.79 4.59
CA LEU A 210 -2.85 -2.72 5.98
C LEU A 210 -4.09 -2.78 6.88
N TYR A 211 -3.96 -3.49 7.98
CA TYR A 211 -5.03 -3.76 8.94
C TYR A 211 -4.61 -3.25 10.32
N GLY A 212 -5.30 -2.24 10.83
CA GLY A 212 -4.98 -1.62 12.10
C GLY A 212 -5.76 -0.34 12.34
N THR A 213 -5.46 0.36 13.41
CA THR A 213 -6.01 1.67 13.72
C THR A 213 -4.96 2.74 13.41
N PHE A 214 -5.29 3.64 12.50
CA PHE A 214 -4.50 4.82 12.21
C PHE A 214 -4.98 5.93 13.15
N GLU A 215 -4.09 6.47 13.95
CA GLU A 215 -4.44 7.42 15.00
C GLU A 215 -4.79 8.80 14.45
N ASN A 216 -5.37 9.65 15.30
CA ASN A 216 -5.63 11.05 14.95
C ASN A 216 -4.32 11.77 14.57
N ASN A 217 -4.33 12.47 13.45
CA ASN A 217 -3.17 13.09 12.79
C ASN A 217 -2.06 12.11 12.41
N SER A 218 -2.36 10.81 12.28
CA SER A 218 -1.41 9.88 11.71
C SER A 218 -1.14 10.21 10.25
N GLU A 219 0.13 10.33 9.89
CA GLU A 219 0.56 10.49 8.52
C GLU A 219 0.94 9.13 7.93
N VAL A 220 0.43 8.85 6.75
CA VAL A 220 0.73 7.66 5.96
C VAL A 220 1.33 8.10 4.64
N THR A 221 2.56 7.70 4.37
CA THR A 221 3.25 7.95 3.10
C THR A 221 3.53 6.65 2.37
N VAL A 222 2.95 6.50 1.17
CA VAL A 222 3.24 5.38 0.27
C VAL A 222 4.39 5.76 -0.64
N LYS A 223 5.38 4.88 -0.73
CA LYS A 223 6.60 5.12 -1.51
C LYS A 223 6.88 3.99 -2.49
N TYR A 224 7.50 4.34 -3.59
CA TYR A 224 8.19 3.42 -4.47
C TYR A 224 9.65 3.83 -4.54
N ARG A 225 10.58 2.92 -4.17
CA ARG A 225 12.02 3.26 -4.12
C ARG A 225 12.29 4.63 -3.46
N GLU A 226 11.64 4.88 -2.32
CA GLU A 226 11.72 6.15 -1.56
C GLU A 226 11.07 7.39 -2.24
N ALA A 227 10.56 7.26 -3.43
CA ALA A 227 9.72 8.27 -4.06
C ALA A 227 8.32 8.24 -3.44
N ALA A 228 7.89 9.30 -2.78
CA ALA A 228 6.52 9.38 -2.27
C ALA A 228 5.53 9.41 -3.44
N LEU A 229 4.73 8.36 -3.57
CA LEU A 229 3.64 8.29 -4.54
C LEU A 229 2.40 9.03 -4.04
N THR A 230 2.18 9.04 -2.74
CA THR A 230 1.11 9.78 -2.09
C THR A 230 1.40 9.91 -0.60
N THR A 231 0.83 10.95 0.02
CA THR A 231 0.86 11.14 1.47
C THR A 231 -0.55 11.55 1.92
N HIS A 232 -1.01 10.96 3.01
CA HIS A 232 -2.30 11.26 3.62
C HIS A 232 -2.17 11.40 5.12
N THR A 233 -2.84 12.41 5.69
CA THR A 233 -2.94 12.61 7.14
C THR A 233 -4.38 12.37 7.57
N PHE A 234 -4.59 11.44 8.47
CA PHE A 234 -5.91 11.18 9.05
C PHE A 234 -6.27 12.29 10.03
N SER A 235 -7.35 13.02 9.76
CA SER A 235 -7.83 14.10 10.65
C SER A 235 -8.47 13.60 11.95
N GLN A 236 -8.76 12.32 12.04
CA GLN A 236 -9.26 11.60 13.22
C GLN A 236 -8.85 10.12 13.14
N ALA A 237 -8.85 9.43 14.27
CA ALA A 237 -8.57 8.00 14.28
C ALA A 237 -9.56 7.23 13.41
N THR A 238 -9.07 6.18 12.72
CA THR A 238 -9.93 5.34 11.89
C THR A 238 -10.87 4.51 12.74
N GLU A 239 -12.11 4.32 12.25
CA GLU A 239 -13.14 3.56 12.93
C GLU A 239 -12.98 2.05 12.72
N SER A 240 -13.24 1.27 13.76
CA SER A 240 -13.24 -0.20 13.69
C SER A 240 -14.20 -0.73 12.63
N ALA A 241 -13.81 -1.82 11.98
CA ALA A 241 -14.56 -2.49 10.91
C ALA A 241 -14.87 -1.62 9.68
N LYS A 242 -14.22 -0.47 9.53
CA LYS A 242 -14.31 0.41 8.36
C LYS A 242 -13.15 0.17 7.40
N SER A 243 -13.42 0.36 6.11
CA SER A 243 -12.39 0.32 5.06
C SER A 243 -12.12 1.74 4.54
N TYR A 244 -10.85 2.07 4.45
CA TYR A 244 -10.33 3.33 3.90
C TYR A 244 -9.53 3.02 2.64
N ALA A 245 -9.40 3.99 1.74
CA ALA A 245 -8.62 3.83 0.53
C ALA A 245 -7.65 5.00 0.35
N LEU A 246 -6.46 4.67 -0.15
CA LEU A 246 -5.41 5.62 -0.48
C LEU A 246 -4.95 5.39 -1.92
N ASP A 247 -4.92 6.46 -2.70
CA ASP A 247 -4.53 6.41 -4.11
C ASP A 247 -3.04 6.67 -4.26
N ALA A 248 -2.32 5.63 -4.64
CA ALA A 248 -0.92 5.65 -5.02
C ALA A 248 -0.74 5.10 -6.45
N THR A 249 -1.77 5.26 -7.30
CA THR A 249 -1.71 4.74 -8.67
C THR A 249 -0.62 5.39 -9.49
N VAL A 250 -0.06 4.60 -10.40
CA VAL A 250 0.99 4.99 -11.33
C VAL A 250 0.46 4.73 -12.74
N VAL A 251 0.63 5.71 -13.63
CA VAL A 251 0.21 5.61 -15.03
C VAL A 251 1.41 5.20 -15.87
N SER A 252 1.26 4.14 -16.67
CA SER A 252 2.29 3.73 -17.63
C SER A 252 2.14 4.50 -18.92
N LEU A 253 3.21 5.15 -19.35
CA LEU A 253 3.34 5.83 -20.65
C LEU A 253 4.39 5.13 -21.53
N THR A 254 4.58 3.81 -21.35
CA THR A 254 5.61 3.03 -22.06
C THR A 254 5.03 2.14 -23.16
N ASP A 255 3.73 2.20 -23.43
CA ASP A 255 3.09 1.36 -24.44
C ASP A 255 3.59 1.71 -25.85
N GLU A 256 3.90 0.68 -26.66
CA GLU A 256 4.31 0.88 -28.04
C GLU A 256 3.22 1.63 -28.83
N GLY A 257 3.60 2.78 -29.39
CA GLY A 257 2.68 3.60 -30.21
C GLY A 257 1.78 4.54 -29.41
N ILE A 258 2.04 4.74 -28.11
CA ILE A 258 1.35 5.80 -27.36
C ILE A 258 1.56 7.14 -28.07
N THR A 259 0.47 7.87 -28.30
CA THR A 259 0.53 9.15 -29.01
C THR A 259 0.64 10.32 -28.05
N TYR A 260 1.12 11.46 -28.56
CA TYR A 260 1.15 12.73 -27.84
C TYR A 260 -0.22 13.05 -27.20
N ASP A 261 -1.30 13.00 -27.97
CA ASP A 261 -2.65 13.30 -27.48
C ASP A 261 -3.08 12.33 -26.38
N GLN A 262 -2.70 11.07 -26.46
CA GLN A 262 -3.00 10.07 -25.44
C GLN A 262 -2.29 10.37 -24.13
N ILE A 263 -1.01 10.75 -24.18
CA ILE A 263 -0.25 11.18 -23.00
C ILE A 263 -0.92 12.39 -22.34
N VAL A 264 -1.30 13.39 -23.14
CA VAL A 264 -2.02 14.58 -22.65
C VAL A 264 -3.30 14.19 -21.93
N GLU A 265 -4.12 13.32 -22.51
CA GLU A 265 -5.40 12.91 -21.93
C GLU A 265 -5.23 12.04 -20.68
N ASP A 266 -4.26 11.13 -20.66
CA ASP A 266 -3.98 10.28 -19.49
C ASP A 266 -3.51 11.12 -18.30
N VAL A 267 -2.63 12.10 -18.52
CA VAL A 267 -2.17 13.03 -17.48
C VAL A 267 -3.30 13.95 -17.00
N LYS A 268 -4.12 14.49 -17.91
CA LYS A 268 -5.30 15.29 -17.56
C LYS A 268 -6.30 14.53 -16.72
N LYS A 269 -6.52 13.26 -17.01
CA LYS A 269 -7.41 12.40 -16.24
C LYS A 269 -7.01 12.34 -14.78
N GLU A 270 -5.71 12.16 -14.49
CA GLU A 270 -5.18 12.17 -13.13
C GLU A 270 -5.40 13.54 -12.46
N LEU A 271 -5.10 14.62 -13.17
CA LEU A 271 -5.30 15.97 -12.67
C LEU A 271 -6.77 16.29 -12.37
N TYR A 272 -7.69 15.92 -13.27
CA TYR A 272 -9.13 16.16 -13.10
C TYR A 272 -9.77 15.25 -12.04
N ALA A 273 -9.12 14.12 -11.71
CA ALA A 273 -9.47 13.34 -10.53
C ALA A 273 -9.10 14.05 -9.19
N GLY A 274 -8.50 15.24 -9.25
CA GLY A 274 -8.13 16.04 -8.08
C GLY A 274 -6.80 15.61 -7.44
N LYS A 275 -6.00 14.82 -8.14
CA LYS A 275 -4.71 14.38 -7.62
C LYS A 275 -3.68 15.51 -7.66
N THR A 276 -2.87 15.56 -6.63
CA THR A 276 -1.68 16.43 -6.54
C THR A 276 -0.38 15.63 -6.59
N TYR A 277 -0.46 14.31 -6.51
CA TYR A 277 0.62 13.37 -6.77
C TYR A 277 0.35 12.70 -8.11
N ILE A 278 1.17 13.00 -9.10
CA ILE A 278 1.10 12.42 -10.45
C ILE A 278 2.33 11.53 -10.64
N ASN A 279 2.09 10.24 -10.77
CA ASN A 279 3.13 9.23 -10.85
C ASN A 279 3.07 8.55 -12.21
N LEU A 280 4.16 8.65 -12.98
CA LEU A 280 4.23 8.18 -14.35
C LEU A 280 5.42 7.23 -14.52
N ILE A 281 5.23 6.16 -15.31
CA ILE A 281 6.34 5.34 -15.80
C ILE A 281 6.62 5.76 -17.24
N LEU A 282 7.90 6.05 -17.51
CA LEU A 282 8.40 6.49 -18.80
C LEU A 282 9.44 5.52 -19.36
N ALA A 283 9.65 5.61 -20.66
CA ALA A 283 10.80 4.96 -21.30
C ALA A 283 12.14 5.50 -20.73
N PRO A 284 13.22 4.72 -20.78
CA PRO A 284 14.52 5.15 -20.28
C PRO A 284 15.05 6.45 -20.92
N ASP A 285 14.84 6.60 -22.21
CA ASP A 285 15.24 7.76 -23.01
C ASP A 285 13.96 8.51 -23.41
N VAL A 286 13.48 9.40 -22.53
CA VAL A 286 12.33 10.24 -22.80
C VAL A 286 12.74 11.40 -23.72
N ASP A 287 11.96 11.67 -24.74
CA ASP A 287 12.16 12.79 -25.65
C ASP A 287 11.45 14.09 -25.17
N GLU A 288 11.76 15.18 -25.85
CA GLU A 288 11.16 16.49 -25.55
C GLU A 288 9.65 16.47 -25.80
N GLU A 289 9.15 15.75 -26.81
CA GLU A 289 7.75 15.68 -27.18
C GLU A 289 6.91 14.99 -26.07
N THR A 290 7.44 13.92 -25.50
CA THR A 290 6.81 13.24 -24.35
C THR A 290 6.70 14.16 -23.13
N LEU A 291 7.77 14.89 -22.80
CA LEU A 291 7.73 15.85 -21.68
C LEU A 291 6.81 17.03 -21.97
N GLU A 292 6.76 17.51 -23.20
CA GLU A 292 5.82 18.56 -23.60
C GLU A 292 4.37 18.07 -23.46
N ALA A 293 4.04 16.84 -23.88
CA ALA A 293 2.71 16.25 -23.70
C ALA A 293 2.31 16.18 -22.23
N ILE A 294 3.23 15.75 -21.35
CA ILE A 294 2.99 15.74 -19.89
C ILE A 294 2.75 17.16 -19.39
N ASN A 295 3.55 18.14 -19.79
CA ASN A 295 3.38 19.54 -19.40
C ASN A 295 2.02 20.09 -19.84
N ILE A 296 1.60 19.83 -21.07
CA ILE A 296 0.28 20.24 -21.56
C ILE A 296 -0.84 19.53 -20.79
N GLY A 297 -0.68 18.27 -20.44
CA GLY A 297 -1.62 17.55 -19.58
C GLY A 297 -1.78 18.16 -18.19
N LEU A 298 -0.71 18.74 -17.65
CA LEU A 298 -0.68 19.41 -16.34
C LEU A 298 -1.03 20.91 -16.38
N LYS A 299 -1.25 21.48 -17.56
CA LYS A 299 -1.39 22.94 -17.75
C LYS A 299 -2.49 23.59 -16.91
N ASP A 300 -3.55 22.83 -16.60
CA ASP A 300 -4.67 23.33 -15.79
C ASP A 300 -4.41 23.18 -14.27
N ALA A 301 -3.26 22.64 -13.87
CA ALA A 301 -2.87 22.57 -12.47
C ALA A 301 -2.65 23.97 -11.90
N ARG A 302 -2.99 24.14 -10.63
CA ARG A 302 -2.63 25.37 -9.91
C ARG A 302 -1.13 25.41 -9.69
N SER A 303 -0.52 26.57 -9.86
CA SER A 303 0.92 26.75 -9.63
C SER A 303 1.34 26.20 -8.27
N TRP A 304 2.48 25.50 -8.24
CA TRP A 304 3.14 24.93 -7.06
C TRP A 304 2.34 23.86 -6.30
N THR A 305 1.55 23.10 -6.99
CA THR A 305 0.70 22.09 -6.35
C THR A 305 1.06 20.65 -6.72
N ILE A 306 1.77 20.43 -7.83
CA ILE A 306 2.04 19.08 -8.36
C ILE A 306 3.32 18.49 -7.78
N ASN A 307 3.18 17.29 -7.24
CA ASN A 307 4.27 16.39 -6.89
C ASN A 307 4.36 15.36 -8.02
N LEU A 308 5.38 15.50 -8.87
CA LEU A 308 5.56 14.67 -10.05
C LEU A 308 6.63 13.59 -9.79
N THR A 309 6.29 12.34 -10.06
CA THR A 309 7.22 11.21 -10.01
C THR A 309 7.32 10.59 -11.40
N LEU A 310 8.53 10.51 -11.95
CA LEU A 310 8.81 9.87 -13.23
C LEU A 310 9.72 8.66 -13.00
N ILE A 311 9.15 7.47 -13.14
CA ILE A 311 9.82 6.18 -12.93
C ILE A 311 10.34 5.66 -14.28
N GLY A 312 11.52 5.04 -14.30
CA GLY A 312 12.12 4.42 -15.48
C GLY A 312 12.94 5.39 -16.34
N CYS A 313 12.67 6.68 -16.29
CA CYS A 313 13.38 7.70 -17.05
C CYS A 313 14.83 7.82 -16.58
N LYS A 314 15.80 7.57 -17.47
CA LYS A 314 17.23 7.67 -17.18
C LYS A 314 17.87 8.96 -17.66
N LYS A 315 17.29 9.62 -18.66
CA LYS A 315 17.81 10.84 -19.23
C LYS A 315 16.73 11.91 -19.29
N ILE A 316 17.08 13.10 -18.85
CA ILE A 316 16.25 14.29 -19.00
C ILE A 316 16.87 15.14 -20.10
N PRO A 317 16.12 15.51 -21.15
CA PRO A 317 16.62 16.38 -22.21
C PRO A 317 16.88 17.80 -21.69
N SER A 318 17.61 18.60 -22.47
CA SER A 318 17.84 20.00 -22.16
C SER A 318 16.50 20.76 -22.09
N GLY A 319 16.33 21.56 -21.04
CA GLY A 319 15.08 22.32 -20.84
C GLY A 319 13.87 21.46 -20.44
N GLY A 320 14.02 20.17 -20.13
CA GLY A 320 12.91 19.23 -19.98
C GLY A 320 11.78 19.65 -19.05
N PHE A 321 12.08 20.35 -17.97
CA PHE A 321 11.08 20.91 -17.02
C PHE A 321 11.18 22.43 -16.92
N MET A 322 11.83 23.07 -17.87
CA MET A 322 12.01 24.52 -17.86
C MET A 322 10.66 25.24 -17.89
N TYR A 323 10.49 26.23 -16.99
CA TYR A 323 9.24 27.00 -16.82
C TYR A 323 8.03 26.21 -16.33
N TRP A 324 8.24 25.05 -15.67
CA TRP A 324 7.12 24.31 -15.09
C TRP A 324 6.74 24.91 -13.71
N ASP A 325 5.91 25.92 -13.72
CA ASP A 325 5.48 26.67 -12.52
C ASP A 325 4.53 25.88 -11.62
N MET A 326 3.93 24.79 -12.11
CA MET A 326 3.07 23.93 -11.32
C MET A 326 3.84 22.99 -10.37
N LEU A 327 5.14 22.78 -10.58
CA LEU A 327 5.90 21.81 -9.81
C LEU A 327 6.18 22.31 -8.39
N LYS A 328 5.73 21.50 -7.40
CA LYS A 328 6.11 21.59 -6.00
C LYS A 328 7.27 20.64 -5.68
N SER A 329 7.20 19.43 -6.22
CA SER A 329 8.30 18.46 -6.11
C SER A 329 8.45 17.66 -7.39
N ILE A 330 9.68 17.22 -7.64
CA ILE A 330 9.98 16.27 -8.70
C ILE A 330 10.83 15.13 -8.17
N VAL A 331 10.47 13.91 -8.57
CA VAL A 331 11.12 12.67 -8.15
C VAL A 331 11.52 11.88 -9.38
N LEU A 332 12.80 11.67 -9.56
CA LEU A 332 13.44 11.02 -10.72
C LEU A 332 14.35 9.89 -10.21
N PRO A 333 13.79 8.77 -9.74
CA PRO A 333 14.56 7.76 -9.02
C PRO A 333 15.58 7.02 -9.90
N ASP A 334 15.33 6.95 -11.20
CA ASP A 334 16.14 6.19 -12.15
C ASP A 334 17.07 7.09 -13.00
N VAL A 335 17.02 8.43 -12.83
CA VAL A 335 17.78 9.35 -13.64
C VAL A 335 19.29 9.20 -13.41
N THR A 336 20.04 9.18 -14.52
CA THR A 336 21.50 9.14 -14.53
C THR A 336 22.11 10.31 -15.29
N GLU A 337 21.36 10.92 -16.23
CA GLU A 337 21.82 12.03 -17.03
C GLU A 337 20.77 13.17 -17.06
N ILE A 338 21.23 14.41 -16.95
CA ILE A 338 20.36 15.60 -17.00
C ILE A 338 20.93 16.61 -17.98
N GLY A 339 20.08 17.11 -18.88
CA GLY A 339 20.43 18.14 -19.87
C GLY A 339 20.52 19.55 -19.29
N GLU A 340 21.03 20.50 -20.06
CA GLU A 340 21.14 21.91 -19.71
C GLU A 340 19.78 22.52 -19.39
N ASN A 341 19.70 23.44 -18.42
CA ASN A 341 18.48 24.17 -18.05
C ASN A 341 17.30 23.28 -17.66
N ALA A 342 17.50 22.01 -17.30
CA ALA A 342 16.43 21.04 -17.15
C ALA A 342 15.35 21.45 -16.15
N PHE A 343 15.69 22.16 -15.08
CA PHE A 343 14.77 22.68 -14.06
C PHE A 343 14.80 24.20 -13.98
N SER A 344 15.33 24.89 -14.97
CA SER A 344 15.43 26.36 -14.93
C SER A 344 14.06 27.00 -14.84
N ASP A 345 13.99 28.08 -14.08
CA ASP A 345 12.77 28.87 -13.90
C ASP A 345 11.57 28.05 -13.39
N CYS A 346 11.80 27.17 -12.41
CA CYS A 346 10.77 26.44 -11.66
C CYS A 346 10.60 27.11 -10.26
N PRO A 347 9.83 28.20 -10.14
CA PRO A 347 9.81 29.03 -8.93
C PRO A 347 9.16 28.37 -7.72
N GLY A 348 8.29 27.38 -7.93
CA GLY A 348 7.56 26.66 -6.88
C GLY A 348 8.25 25.43 -6.34
N LEU A 349 9.40 25.08 -6.91
CA LEU A 349 10.07 23.81 -6.60
C LEU A 349 10.65 23.82 -5.17
N GLN A 350 10.22 22.86 -4.35
CA GLN A 350 10.59 22.74 -2.93
C GLN A 350 11.31 21.44 -2.61
N LYS A 351 11.17 20.43 -3.46
CA LYS A 351 11.83 19.14 -3.27
C LYS A 351 12.24 18.53 -4.60
N VAL A 352 13.47 18.05 -4.65
CA VAL A 352 14.03 17.32 -5.80
C VAL A 352 14.65 16.03 -5.30
N VAL A 353 14.24 14.90 -5.87
CA VAL A 353 14.81 13.58 -5.60
C VAL A 353 15.43 13.06 -6.88
N LEU A 354 16.71 12.73 -6.85
CA LEU A 354 17.46 12.30 -8.00
C LEU A 354 18.03 10.89 -7.82
N GLY A 355 18.09 10.15 -8.89
CA GLY A 355 18.79 8.88 -8.98
C GLY A 355 20.30 9.04 -8.84
N ASN A 356 21.05 8.01 -9.26
CA ASN A 356 22.50 8.02 -9.22
C ASN A 356 23.06 8.72 -10.47
N LEU A 357 23.26 10.03 -10.37
CA LEU A 357 23.73 10.84 -11.50
C LEU A 357 25.15 10.48 -11.90
N THR A 358 25.34 10.28 -13.19
CA THR A 358 26.64 10.07 -13.82
C THR A 358 27.10 11.28 -14.64
N LYS A 359 26.14 12.05 -15.19
CA LYS A 359 26.42 13.21 -16.03
C LYS A 359 25.34 14.27 -15.94
N VAL A 360 25.73 15.52 -15.83
CA VAL A 360 24.82 16.67 -15.84
C VAL A 360 25.43 17.76 -16.71
N TYR A 361 24.69 18.21 -17.73
CA TYR A 361 25.12 19.27 -18.61
C TYR A 361 24.76 20.65 -18.04
N GLY A 362 25.57 21.67 -18.45
CA GLY A 362 25.42 23.04 -17.99
C GLY A 362 26.18 23.34 -16.70
N LYS A 363 26.62 24.57 -16.53
CA LYS A 363 27.40 24.98 -15.37
C LYS A 363 27.09 26.42 -14.98
N GLY A 364 26.71 26.58 -13.71
CA GLY A 364 26.51 27.88 -13.10
C GLY A 364 25.42 28.70 -13.80
N ARG A 365 25.65 30.02 -13.94
CA ARG A 365 24.68 30.94 -14.52
C ARG A 365 24.53 30.83 -16.05
N GLU A 366 25.29 29.97 -16.67
CA GLU A 366 25.20 29.72 -18.11
C GLU A 366 24.71 28.30 -18.34
N ASN A 367 23.40 28.15 -18.53
CA ASN A 367 22.73 26.87 -18.81
C ASN A 367 22.76 25.86 -17.64
N GLY A 368 22.87 26.32 -16.42
CA GLY A 368 22.82 25.45 -15.23
C GLY A 368 21.42 24.90 -14.98
N ILE A 369 21.34 23.66 -14.50
CA ILE A 369 20.06 22.94 -14.41
C ILE A 369 19.03 23.58 -13.47
N PHE A 370 19.43 24.41 -12.52
CA PHE A 370 18.53 25.10 -11.55
C PHE A 370 18.58 26.62 -11.70
N ASP A 371 19.02 27.15 -12.84
CA ASP A 371 19.05 28.60 -13.03
C ASP A 371 17.63 29.19 -12.91
N GLY A 372 17.51 30.32 -12.25
CA GLY A 372 16.18 30.92 -11.95
C GLY A 372 15.40 30.27 -10.81
N CYS A 373 15.87 29.13 -10.27
CA CYS A 373 15.26 28.51 -9.11
C CYS A 373 15.81 29.07 -7.80
N GLU A 374 14.93 29.18 -6.78
CA GLU A 374 15.30 29.53 -5.42
C GLU A 374 15.81 28.29 -4.66
N THR A 375 16.98 27.76 -5.06
CA THR A 375 17.52 26.48 -4.54
C THR A 375 17.66 26.44 -3.01
N ARG A 376 17.82 27.61 -2.34
CA ARG A 376 17.87 27.71 -0.88
C ARG A 376 16.58 27.29 -0.17
N PHE A 377 15.49 27.13 -0.90
CA PHE A 377 14.22 26.58 -0.38
C PHE A 377 13.98 25.14 -0.82
N ILE A 378 14.89 24.56 -1.60
CA ILE A 378 14.76 23.21 -2.12
C ILE A 378 15.44 22.21 -1.19
N ASP A 379 14.72 21.18 -0.78
CA ASP A 379 15.25 19.97 -0.16
C ASP A 379 15.71 19.01 -1.27
N LEU A 380 17.02 18.81 -1.40
CA LEU A 380 17.62 17.90 -2.37
C LEU A 380 17.86 16.54 -1.74
N VAL A 381 17.39 15.48 -2.40
CA VAL A 381 17.61 14.09 -1.99
C VAL A 381 18.36 13.39 -3.10
N LEU A 382 19.52 12.84 -2.75
CA LEU A 382 20.39 12.10 -3.66
C LEU A 382 20.39 10.61 -3.34
N SER A 383 20.73 9.79 -4.32
CA SER A 383 21.01 8.38 -4.11
C SER A 383 22.13 8.21 -3.06
N LYS A 384 22.03 7.16 -2.24
CA LYS A 384 23.06 6.79 -1.27
C LYS A 384 24.42 6.50 -1.95
N ASP A 385 24.36 6.03 -3.19
CA ASP A 385 25.55 5.66 -3.97
C ASP A 385 26.03 6.83 -4.90
N GLN A 386 25.48 8.05 -4.71
CA GLN A 386 25.91 9.21 -5.50
C GLN A 386 27.39 9.48 -5.29
N LYS A 387 28.10 9.60 -6.40
CA LYS A 387 29.51 10.00 -6.41
C LYS A 387 29.67 11.52 -6.41
N VAL A 388 30.83 11.98 -5.99
CA VAL A 388 31.21 13.40 -6.17
C VAL A 388 31.12 13.75 -7.66
N MET A 389 30.52 14.89 -7.95
CA MET A 389 30.39 15.41 -9.31
C MET A 389 31.51 16.42 -9.58
N ASN A 390 32.38 16.08 -10.51
CA ASN A 390 33.50 16.95 -10.94
C ASN A 390 33.07 17.77 -12.14
N ASP A 391 33.38 19.06 -12.14
CA ASP A 391 33.14 19.94 -13.26
C ASP A 391 34.19 19.74 -14.36
N GLY A 392 33.79 19.89 -15.62
CA GLY A 392 34.62 19.69 -16.77
C GLY A 392 33.91 20.03 -18.08
N GLU A 393 34.36 19.45 -19.14
CA GLU A 393 33.77 19.55 -20.47
C GLU A 393 33.60 18.16 -21.09
N ALA A 394 32.50 17.93 -21.75
CA ALA A 394 32.27 16.78 -22.60
C ALA A 394 31.55 17.21 -23.88
N GLU A 395 32.01 16.70 -25.02
CA GLU A 395 31.40 17.00 -26.31
C GLU A 395 31.36 18.51 -26.64
N GLY A 396 32.35 19.28 -26.15
CA GLY A 396 32.44 20.73 -26.35
C GLY A 396 31.45 21.55 -25.51
N ARG A 397 30.80 20.95 -24.49
CA ARG A 397 29.89 21.61 -23.57
C ARG A 397 30.35 21.44 -22.13
N TYR A 398 30.08 22.43 -21.31
CA TYR A 398 30.27 22.29 -19.86
C TYR A 398 29.40 21.17 -19.29
N CYS A 399 29.98 20.33 -18.45
CA CYS A 399 29.25 19.27 -17.77
C CYS A 399 29.86 18.92 -16.40
N TRP A 400 29.05 18.33 -15.57
CA TRP A 400 29.47 17.64 -14.35
C TRP A 400 29.51 16.14 -14.64
N THR A 401 30.56 15.46 -14.24
CA THR A 401 30.71 14.01 -14.38
C THR A 401 31.00 13.39 -13.02
N ALA A 402 30.36 12.23 -12.76
CA ALA A 402 30.59 11.52 -11.52
C ALA A 402 32.02 10.99 -11.42
N ASP A 403 32.62 11.13 -10.25
CA ASP A 403 33.86 10.46 -9.89
C ASP A 403 33.66 8.93 -9.93
N ILE A 404 34.73 8.19 -10.20
CA ILE A 404 34.68 6.72 -10.24
C ILE A 404 34.73 6.12 -8.82
N ILE A 405 35.38 6.79 -7.90
CA ILE A 405 35.77 6.24 -6.60
C ILE A 405 35.14 6.99 -5.43
N THR A 406 35.10 8.32 -5.51
CA THR A 406 34.77 9.17 -4.36
C THR A 406 33.24 9.28 -4.15
N ASP A 407 32.76 8.74 -3.05
CA ASP A 407 31.36 8.89 -2.63
C ASP A 407 31.07 10.34 -2.26
N TYR A 408 29.85 10.81 -2.57
CA TYR A 408 29.38 12.09 -2.09
C TYR A 408 29.12 12.00 -0.58
N ASP A 409 29.98 12.65 0.21
CA ASP A 409 29.94 12.56 1.66
C ASP A 409 29.20 13.75 2.29
N LEU A 410 28.18 13.42 3.10
CA LEU A 410 27.43 14.40 3.89
C LEU A 410 27.91 14.45 5.36
N SER A 411 28.89 13.62 5.75
CA SER A 411 29.34 13.52 7.13
C SER A 411 30.06 14.78 7.62
N ASP A 412 30.49 15.64 6.70
CA ASP A 412 31.09 16.92 7.00
C ASP A 412 29.98 17.98 7.13
N GLU A 413 29.43 18.18 8.31
CA GLU A 413 28.39 19.19 8.62
C GLU A 413 28.80 20.61 8.21
N HIS A 414 30.08 20.84 7.91
CA HIS A 414 30.67 22.08 7.47
C HIS A 414 30.86 22.19 5.96
N VAL A 415 30.81 21.07 5.21
CA VAL A 415 30.96 21.09 3.75
C VAL A 415 29.61 21.25 3.12
N SER A 416 29.26 22.49 3.03
CA SER A 416 28.40 23.10 2.03
C SER A 416 27.20 22.24 1.63
N LYS A 417 26.00 22.66 1.99
CA LYS A 417 24.74 22.34 1.33
C LYS A 417 24.78 22.66 -0.18
N LYS A 418 25.89 22.26 -0.83
CA LYS A 418 26.19 22.57 -2.24
C LYS A 418 26.26 21.28 -3.08
N PHE A 419 25.56 21.31 -4.18
CA PHE A 419 25.62 20.27 -5.19
C PHE A 419 25.55 20.92 -6.57
N LEU A 420 26.41 20.51 -7.52
CA LEU A 420 26.51 21.09 -8.87
C LEU A 420 26.67 22.63 -8.86
N GLY A 421 27.37 23.18 -7.88
CA GLY A 421 27.59 24.61 -7.73
C GLY A 421 26.44 25.39 -7.06
N TYR A 422 25.29 24.79 -6.82
CA TYR A 422 24.13 25.40 -6.14
C TYR A 422 24.11 25.12 -4.65
N GLU A 423 23.61 26.09 -3.87
CA GLU A 423 23.37 25.93 -2.44
C GLU A 423 21.89 25.56 -2.22
N PHE A 424 21.63 24.48 -1.46
CA PHE A 424 20.28 23.98 -1.16
C PHE A 424 19.91 24.22 0.30
N LYS A 425 18.58 24.18 0.60
CA LYS A 425 18.07 24.24 1.96
C LYS A 425 18.58 23.06 2.78
N SER A 426 18.51 21.86 2.21
CA SER A 426 19.07 20.63 2.76
C SER A 426 19.53 19.72 1.63
N ILE A 427 20.55 18.90 1.89
CA ILE A 427 20.93 17.79 1.02
C ILE A 427 20.93 16.54 1.88
N THR A 428 20.29 15.47 1.40
CA THR A 428 20.30 14.15 2.05
C THR A 428 20.69 13.07 1.06
N CYS A 429 21.55 12.12 1.46
CA CYS A 429 21.87 10.92 0.71
C CYS A 429 21.33 9.72 1.49
N ARG A 430 20.16 9.22 1.13
CA ARG A 430 19.47 8.22 1.99
C ARG A 430 19.14 6.91 1.29
N TYR A 431 19.27 6.81 -0.05
CA TYR A 431 18.61 5.72 -0.75
C TYR A 431 19.54 4.95 -1.67
N LYS A 432 19.46 3.62 -1.59
CA LYS A 432 19.81 2.74 -2.70
C LYS A 432 18.54 2.54 -3.51
N PHE A 433 18.60 2.93 -4.77
CA PHE A 433 17.62 2.51 -5.75
C PHE A 433 18.07 1.13 -6.28
N GLU A 434 17.57 0.04 -5.69
CA GLU A 434 17.80 -1.34 -6.16
C GLU A 434 16.80 -1.73 -7.23
#